data_d505c3fb3ec287d1f9ed7f8f605aa1e1
#
_entry.id   d505c3fb3ec287d1f9ed7f8f605aa1e1
#
_cell.length_a   1.000
_cell.length_b   1.000
_cell.length_c   1.000
_cell.angle_alpha   90.00
_cell.angle_beta   90.00
_cell.angle_gamma   90.00
#
_symmetry.space_group_name_H-M   'P 1'
#
loop_
_entity.id
_entity.type
_entity.pdbx_description
1 polymer ?
#
loop_
_entity_poly.entity_id
_entity_poly.type
_entity_poly.pdbx_seq_one_letter_code
_entity_poly.pdbx_strand_id
1 'polypeptide(L)'
;MLQVRDSLTKNFKFAAGVLSAESKDLLKSKTGTVWLSDDTLIKQFNSRDGQDFGLESYALFPDLFNQPDIVLQDNDRFYFIKNFEKQRILGVIKHLSKFNEIFVLSAREINIKEVEKMKGKLVVIK
;
A
#
# COMPACT_ATOMS: atom_id res chain seq x y z
N MET A 1 -1.57 -16.42 24.59
CA MET A 1 -0.53 -15.85 23.73
C MET A 1 -0.36 -16.58 22.41
N LEU A 2 -0.19 -17.89 22.46
CA LEU A 2 -0.03 -18.68 21.24
C LEU A 2 -1.26 -18.59 20.32
N GLN A 3 -2.45 -18.66 20.90
CA GLN A 3 -3.69 -18.57 20.12
C GLN A 3 -3.82 -17.22 19.43
N VAL A 4 -3.48 -16.14 20.13
CA VAL A 4 -3.52 -14.81 19.55
C VAL A 4 -2.53 -14.71 18.41
N ARG A 5 -1.34 -15.28 18.60
CA ARG A 5 -0.32 -15.28 17.57
C ARG A 5 -0.75 -16.10 16.35
N ASP A 6 -1.37 -17.25 16.56
CA ASP A 6 -1.87 -18.07 15.47
C ASP A 6 -2.96 -17.33 14.69
N SER A 7 -3.85 -16.65 15.40
CA SER A 7 -4.88 -15.84 14.75
C SER A 7 -4.27 -14.72 13.92
N LEU A 8 -3.23 -14.05 14.46
CA LEU A 8 -2.54 -12.98 13.75
C LEU A 8 -1.90 -13.49 12.47
N THR A 9 -1.26 -14.67 12.51
CA THR A 9 -0.56 -15.19 11.34
C THR A 9 -1.49 -15.78 10.30
N LYS A 10 -2.70 -16.16 10.67
CA LYS A 10 -3.61 -16.80 9.74
C LYS A 10 -4.65 -15.86 9.15
N ASN A 11 -5.26 -15.03 9.96
CA ASN A 11 -6.43 -14.28 9.54
C ASN A 11 -6.39 -12.80 9.91
N PHE A 12 -5.42 -12.38 10.68
CA PHE A 12 -5.40 -11.02 11.20
C PHE A 12 -5.03 -10.02 10.11
N LYS A 13 -5.76 -8.90 10.09
CA LYS A 13 -5.46 -7.81 9.18
C LYS A 13 -5.77 -6.48 9.86
N PHE A 14 -5.05 -5.44 9.43
CA PHE A 14 -5.21 -4.09 9.96
C PHE A 14 -5.70 -3.19 8.84
N ALA A 15 -6.57 -2.25 9.17
CA ALA A 15 -6.93 -1.21 8.23
C ALA A 15 -5.75 -0.26 8.08
N ALA A 16 -5.11 -0.27 6.92
CA ALA A 16 -3.96 0.58 6.64
C ALA A 16 -4.38 1.99 6.20
N GLY A 17 -5.56 2.11 5.62
CA GLY A 17 -6.08 3.39 5.18
C GLY A 17 -7.38 3.22 4.42
N VAL A 18 -7.92 4.34 3.95
CA VAL A 18 -9.16 4.36 3.19
C VAL A 18 -8.93 5.16 1.91
N LEU A 19 -9.34 4.59 0.79
CA LEU A 19 -9.26 5.28 -0.49
C LEU A 19 -10.26 6.44 -0.54
N SER A 20 -9.88 7.52 -1.20
CA SER A 20 -10.82 8.60 -1.51
C SER A 20 -11.86 8.09 -2.53
N ALA A 21 -12.95 8.84 -2.69
CA ALA A 21 -13.94 8.51 -3.70
C ALA A 21 -13.30 8.47 -5.09
N GLU A 22 -12.41 9.41 -5.37
CA GLU A 22 -11.66 9.44 -6.63
C GLU A 22 -10.85 8.17 -6.85
N SER A 23 -10.10 7.75 -5.83
CA SER A 23 -9.26 6.54 -5.94
C SER A 23 -10.11 5.28 -6.07
N LYS A 24 -11.23 5.20 -5.36
CA LYS A 24 -12.16 4.07 -5.51
C LYS A 24 -12.64 3.96 -6.96
N ASP A 25 -12.98 5.08 -7.57
CA ASP A 25 -13.42 5.11 -8.95
C ASP A 25 -12.31 4.68 -9.90
N LEU A 26 -11.08 5.14 -9.64
CA LEU A 26 -9.92 4.76 -10.46
C LEU A 26 -9.67 3.25 -10.42
N LEU A 27 -9.85 2.63 -9.27
CA LEU A 27 -9.67 1.18 -9.11
C LEU A 27 -10.90 0.40 -9.53
N LYS A 28 -12.01 1.07 -9.77
CA LYS A 28 -13.32 0.44 -10.01
C LYS A 28 -13.68 -0.50 -8.87
N SER A 29 -13.39 -0.06 -7.65
CA SER A 29 -13.62 -0.84 -6.45
C SER A 29 -14.89 -0.40 -5.74
N LYS A 30 -15.61 -1.36 -5.18
CA LYS A 30 -16.79 -1.09 -4.37
C LYS A 30 -16.42 -0.80 -2.93
N THR A 31 -15.24 -1.20 -2.52
CA THR A 31 -14.74 -0.98 -1.16
C THR A 31 -13.63 0.06 -1.16
N GLY A 32 -13.50 0.80 -0.07
CA GLY A 32 -12.45 1.80 0.08
C GLY A 32 -11.40 1.44 1.10
N THR A 33 -11.63 0.42 1.92
CA THR A 33 -10.68 0.07 2.98
C THR A 33 -9.51 -0.71 2.40
N VAL A 34 -8.29 -0.26 2.73
CA VAL A 34 -7.05 -0.93 2.35
C VAL A 34 -6.54 -1.67 3.58
N TRP A 35 -6.33 -2.97 3.42
CA TRP A 35 -5.94 -3.84 4.53
C TRP A 35 -4.46 -4.19 4.48
N LEU A 36 -3.85 -4.30 5.65
CA LEU A 36 -2.48 -4.77 5.81
C LEU A 36 -2.54 -6.07 6.61
N SER A 37 -2.14 -7.18 5.99
CA SER A 37 -2.11 -8.46 6.68
C SER A 37 -0.87 -8.55 7.57
N ASP A 38 -0.93 -9.38 8.60
CA ASP A 38 0.21 -9.59 9.49
C ASP A 38 1.39 -10.25 8.76
N ASP A 39 1.10 -11.12 7.79
CA ASP A 39 2.15 -11.72 6.96
C ASP A 39 2.93 -10.67 6.19
N THR A 40 2.22 -9.72 5.59
CA THR A 40 2.85 -8.62 4.87
C THR A 40 3.65 -7.74 5.81
N LEU A 41 3.11 -7.48 7.00
CA LEU A 41 3.79 -6.68 8.01
C LEU A 41 5.10 -7.34 8.44
N ILE A 42 5.08 -8.64 8.69
CA ILE A 42 6.27 -9.39 9.08
C ILE A 42 7.31 -9.37 7.95
N LYS A 43 6.89 -9.59 6.72
CA LYS A 43 7.78 -9.52 5.56
C LYS A 43 8.41 -8.13 5.42
N GLN A 44 7.62 -7.09 5.64
CA GLN A 44 8.11 -5.71 5.56
C GLN A 44 9.21 -5.47 6.59
N PHE A 45 9.00 -5.90 7.83
CA PHE A 45 10.02 -5.75 8.87
C PHE A 45 11.29 -6.50 8.53
N ASN A 46 11.15 -7.74 8.06
CA ASN A 46 12.31 -8.56 7.72
C ASN A 46 13.07 -8.01 6.51
N SER A 47 12.34 -7.53 5.51
CA SER A 47 12.93 -7.01 4.27
C SER A 47 13.53 -5.62 4.44
N ARG A 48 13.02 -4.85 5.39
CA ARG A 48 13.41 -3.46 5.60
C ARG A 48 14.31 -3.28 6.82
N ASP A 49 14.81 -4.38 7.36
CA ASP A 49 15.73 -4.31 8.48
C ASP A 49 16.93 -3.46 8.09
N GLY A 50 17.23 -2.45 8.90
CA GLY A 50 18.32 -1.52 8.60
C GLY A 50 17.96 -0.38 7.65
N GLN A 51 16.74 -0.32 7.15
CA GLN A 51 16.28 0.80 6.33
C GLN A 51 15.46 1.79 7.16
N ASP A 52 15.24 2.97 6.59
CA ASP A 52 14.52 4.04 7.29
C ASP A 52 13.02 3.83 7.37
N PHE A 53 12.49 2.81 6.72
CA PHE A 53 11.06 2.53 6.71
C PHE A 53 10.65 1.80 7.99
N GLY A 54 10.42 2.55 9.06
CA GLY A 54 10.05 2.01 10.36
C GLY A 54 8.56 2.09 10.66
N LEU A 55 8.20 1.82 11.91
CA LEU A 55 6.80 1.84 12.35
C LEU A 55 6.12 3.19 12.12
N GLU A 56 6.84 4.28 12.31
CA GLU A 56 6.27 5.61 12.10
C GLU A 56 5.89 5.86 10.64
N SER A 57 6.50 5.14 9.71
CA SER A 57 6.15 5.27 8.30
C SER A 57 4.77 4.70 7.99
N TYR A 58 4.31 3.73 8.77
CA TYR A 58 2.96 3.19 8.60
C TYR A 58 1.89 4.19 8.97
N ALA A 59 2.21 5.18 9.79
CA ALA A 59 1.29 6.26 10.11
C ALA A 59 0.99 7.14 8.91
N LEU A 60 1.81 7.07 7.85
CA LEU A 60 1.62 7.83 6.63
C LEU A 60 0.65 7.15 5.64
N PHE A 61 0.33 5.87 5.87
CA PHE A 61 -0.54 5.11 4.96
C PHE A 61 -1.91 5.75 4.76
N PRO A 62 -2.60 6.25 5.80
CA PRO A 62 -3.90 6.88 5.56
C PRO A 62 -3.84 8.00 4.53
N ASP A 63 -2.85 8.88 4.63
CA ASP A 63 -2.69 9.98 3.67
C ASP A 63 -2.26 9.46 2.30
N LEU A 64 -1.36 8.48 2.27
CA LEU A 64 -0.89 7.88 1.03
C LEU A 64 -2.06 7.33 0.21
N PHE A 65 -2.95 6.57 0.83
CA PHE A 65 -4.04 5.93 0.13
C PHE A 65 -5.23 6.86 -0.09
N ASN A 66 -5.44 7.83 0.78
CA ASN A 66 -6.54 8.78 0.64
C ASN A 66 -6.22 9.91 -0.35
N GLN A 67 -4.99 10.41 -0.33
CA GLN A 67 -4.58 11.56 -1.14
C GLN A 67 -3.24 11.32 -1.85
N PRO A 68 -3.17 10.31 -2.71
CA PRO A 68 -1.92 10.07 -3.44
C PRO A 68 -1.63 11.17 -4.45
N ASP A 69 -0.36 11.39 -4.74
CA ASP A 69 0.06 12.31 -5.80
C ASP A 69 0.05 11.62 -7.15
N ILE A 70 0.42 10.34 -7.18
CA ILE A 70 0.51 9.55 -8.39
C ILE A 70 -0.10 8.18 -8.13
N VAL A 71 -0.85 7.66 -9.09
CA VAL A 71 -1.35 6.29 -9.06
C VAL A 71 -1.04 5.64 -10.40
N LEU A 72 -0.37 4.49 -10.34
CA LEU A 72 -0.03 3.70 -11.52
C LEU A 72 -0.72 2.35 -11.41
N GLN A 73 -0.99 1.73 -12.55
CA GLN A 73 -1.69 0.45 -12.60
C GLN A 73 -0.94 -0.58 -13.42
N ASP A 74 -0.90 -1.82 -12.89
CA ASP A 74 -0.42 -3.00 -13.58
C ASP A 74 -1.40 -4.13 -13.27
N ASN A 75 -2.41 -4.32 -14.15
CA ASN A 75 -3.49 -5.28 -13.97
C ASN A 75 -4.26 -5.02 -12.68
N ASP A 76 -4.19 -5.94 -11.70
CA ASP A 76 -4.91 -5.80 -10.42
C ASP A 76 -4.04 -5.15 -9.34
N ARG A 77 -2.83 -4.73 -9.67
CA ARG A 77 -1.93 -4.04 -8.75
C ARG A 77 -1.94 -2.55 -9.02
N PHE A 78 -1.91 -1.79 -7.95
CA PHE A 78 -1.92 -0.33 -8.02
C PHE A 78 -0.79 0.21 -7.16
N TYR A 79 -0.08 1.18 -7.71
CA TYR A 79 1.11 1.78 -7.10
C TYR A 79 0.75 3.19 -6.71
N PHE A 80 0.61 3.41 -5.41
CA PHE A 80 0.29 4.73 -4.85
C PHE A 80 1.57 5.40 -4.40
N ILE A 81 1.82 6.60 -4.87
CA ILE A 81 3.03 7.34 -4.55
C ILE A 81 2.62 8.70 -4.02
N LYS A 82 3.24 9.10 -2.92
CA LYS A 82 2.99 10.41 -2.34
C LYS A 82 4.29 11.00 -1.82
N ASN A 83 4.45 12.31 -2.09
CA ASN A 83 5.56 13.09 -1.55
C ASN A 83 5.15 13.61 -0.18
N PHE A 84 5.88 13.18 0.84
CA PHE A 84 5.77 13.76 2.17
C PHE A 84 6.93 14.72 2.36
N GLU A 85 6.85 15.51 3.41
CA GLU A 85 7.84 16.58 3.63
C GLU A 85 9.29 16.07 3.59
N LYS A 86 9.54 14.91 4.18
CA LYS A 86 10.90 14.37 4.30
C LYS A 86 11.17 13.14 3.46
N GLN A 87 10.14 12.57 2.83
CA GLN A 87 10.32 11.33 2.10
C GLN A 87 9.22 11.16 1.06
N ARG A 88 9.49 10.32 0.09
CA ARG A 88 8.51 9.90 -0.91
C ARG A 88 8.21 8.43 -0.68
N ILE A 89 6.93 8.09 -0.52
CA ILE A 89 6.52 6.73 -0.17
C ILE A 89 5.76 6.11 -1.34
N LEU A 90 6.10 4.87 -1.62
CA LEU A 90 5.39 4.00 -2.54
C LEU A 90 4.64 2.95 -1.73
N GLY A 91 3.34 2.83 -1.97
CA GLY A 91 2.55 1.72 -1.45
C GLY A 91 1.97 0.93 -2.62
N VAL A 92 2.24 -0.36 -2.65
CA VAL A 92 1.71 -1.25 -3.69
C VAL A 92 0.54 -2.01 -3.09
N ILE A 93 -0.61 -1.92 -3.73
CA ILE A 93 -1.81 -2.63 -3.29
C ILE A 93 -2.31 -3.54 -4.40
N LYS A 94 -3.04 -4.57 -3.99
CA LYS A 94 -3.69 -5.50 -4.91
C LYS A 94 -5.19 -5.45 -4.67
N HIS A 95 -5.95 -5.32 -5.75
CA HIS A 95 -7.40 -5.31 -5.70
C HIS A 95 -7.93 -6.71 -6.05
N LEU A 96 -8.52 -7.36 -5.07
CA LEU A 96 -9.15 -8.66 -5.22
C LEU A 96 -10.65 -8.46 -5.48
N SER A 97 -11.00 -8.23 -6.72
CA SER A 97 -12.39 -7.89 -7.09
C SER A 97 -13.39 -8.98 -6.71
N LYS A 98 -12.98 -10.23 -6.79
CA LYS A 98 -13.82 -11.36 -6.39
C LYS A 98 -14.27 -11.29 -4.94
N PHE A 99 -13.43 -10.75 -4.07
CA PHE A 99 -13.68 -10.71 -2.63
C PHE A 99 -14.00 -9.30 -2.14
N ASN A 100 -14.00 -8.31 -3.03
CA ASN A 100 -14.16 -6.92 -2.64
C ASN A 100 -13.14 -6.50 -1.59
N GLU A 101 -11.90 -6.89 -1.77
CA GLU A 101 -10.84 -6.60 -0.81
C GLU A 101 -9.64 -5.97 -1.49
N ILE A 102 -8.97 -5.09 -0.75
CA ILE A 102 -7.75 -4.42 -1.21
C ILE A 102 -6.70 -4.61 -0.13
N PHE A 103 -5.57 -5.18 -0.51
CA PHE A 103 -4.48 -5.47 0.43
C PHE A 103 -3.20 -4.76 0.03
N VAL A 104 -2.45 -4.32 1.03
CA VAL A 104 -1.09 -3.82 0.83
C VAL A 104 -0.18 -5.01 0.55
N LEU A 105 0.54 -4.97 -0.56
CA LEU A 105 1.56 -5.97 -0.89
C LEU A 105 2.91 -5.56 -0.37
N SER A 106 3.28 -4.29 -0.50
CA SER A 106 4.56 -3.78 -0.05
C SER A 106 4.49 -2.26 0.08
N ALA A 107 5.46 -1.72 0.80
CA ALA A 107 5.61 -0.28 0.93
C ALA A 107 7.08 0.03 1.18
N ARG A 108 7.55 1.16 0.65
CA ARG A 108 8.94 1.60 0.83
C ARG A 108 9.13 3.04 0.40
N GLU A 109 10.25 3.59 0.76
CA GLU A 109 10.67 4.85 0.17
C GLU A 109 11.06 4.63 -1.28
N ILE A 110 10.84 5.64 -2.10
CA ILE A 110 11.16 5.57 -3.52
C ILE A 110 11.74 6.92 -3.97
N ASN A 111 12.74 6.90 -4.85
CA ASN A 111 13.32 8.12 -5.37
C ASN A 111 12.68 8.50 -6.70
N ILE A 112 12.94 9.74 -7.14
CA ILE A 112 12.30 10.28 -8.33
C ILE A 112 12.69 9.50 -9.61
N LYS A 113 13.90 8.99 -9.66
CA LYS A 113 14.35 8.22 -10.83
C LYS A 113 13.53 6.94 -10.97
N GLU A 114 13.26 6.27 -9.85
CA GLU A 114 12.41 5.08 -9.86
C GLU A 114 10.99 5.42 -10.28
N VAL A 115 10.45 6.53 -9.83
CA VAL A 115 9.10 6.98 -10.20
C VAL A 115 9.02 7.18 -11.71
N GLU A 116 9.99 7.87 -12.29
CA GLU A 116 10.01 8.12 -13.73
C GLU A 116 10.11 6.81 -14.53
N LYS A 117 10.92 5.89 -14.03
CA LYS A 117 11.07 4.58 -14.67
C LYS A 117 9.75 3.80 -14.63
N MET A 118 9.05 3.85 -13.51
CA MET A 118 7.76 3.18 -13.37
C MET A 118 6.69 3.80 -14.28
N LYS A 119 6.69 5.12 -14.40
CA LYS A 119 5.76 5.80 -15.32
C LYS A 119 5.93 5.37 -16.77
N GLY A 120 7.15 5.00 -17.14
CA GLY A 120 7.41 4.50 -18.49
C GLY A 120 6.97 3.06 -18.74
N LYS A 121 6.71 2.30 -17.68
CA LYS A 121 6.35 0.88 -17.77
C LYS A 121 4.89 0.61 -17.41
N LEU A 122 4.30 1.42 -16.56
CA LEU A 122 2.96 1.18 -16.02
C LEU A 122 1.99 2.24 -16.53
N VAL A 123 0.70 1.92 -16.41
CA VAL A 123 -0.34 2.86 -16.83
C VAL A 123 -0.51 3.93 -15.75
N VAL A 124 -0.38 5.19 -16.13
CA VAL A 124 -0.60 6.31 -15.21
C VAL A 124 -2.10 6.60 -15.19
N ILE A 125 -2.74 6.43 -14.02
CA ILE A 125 -4.17 6.68 -13.88
C ILE A 125 -4.46 7.91 -13.03
N LYS A 126 -3.45 8.42 -12.36
CA LYS A 126 -3.55 9.69 -11.67
C LYS A 126 -2.21 10.42 -11.64
#